data_6feadcca3584d8948070f867a4078991
#
_entry.id   6feadcca3584d8948070f867a4078991
#
_cell.length_a   1.000
_cell.length_b   1.000
_cell.length_c   1.000
_cell.angle_alpha   90.00
_cell.angle_beta   90.00
_cell.angle_gamma   90.00
#
_symmetry.space_group_name_H-M   'P 1'
#
loop_
_entity.id
_entity.type
_entity.pdbx_description
1 polymer ?
#
loop_
_entity_poly.entity_id
_entity_poly.type
_entity_poly.pdbx_seq_one_letter_code
_entity_poly.pdbx_strand_id
1 'polypeptide(L)'
;ITLLANHPWFNITSLAASSRSAGKKYEDAVGKKWCMDTEIPEKVKDMIVRDATADIDKITAEVDFVFCAVDMKKDEIKKLEEEYAKHECPVVSNNSAHRFTPDVPMVVPELNADHIKIIPSQRKRLGTKRGFIAVKSNCSLQSYVPALFPLHDKFGVKDVLVCTYQAISG
;
A
#
# COMPACT_ATOMS: atom_id res chain seq x y z
N ILE A 1 -1.84 -6.29 8.55
CA ILE A 1 -2.85 -7.23 9.07
C ILE A 1 -3.25 -6.83 10.49
N THR A 2 -2.31 -6.79 11.44
CA THR A 2 -2.60 -6.51 12.87
C THR A 2 -3.36 -5.20 13.05
N LEU A 3 -2.93 -4.12 12.40
CA LEU A 3 -3.60 -2.81 12.45
C LEU A 3 -5.02 -2.80 11.88
N LEU A 4 -5.33 -3.76 11.00
CA LEU A 4 -6.65 -3.86 10.36
C LEU A 4 -7.59 -4.84 11.07
N ALA A 5 -7.08 -5.69 11.97
CA ALA A 5 -7.85 -6.77 12.58
C ALA A 5 -9.12 -6.30 13.30
N ASN A 6 -9.05 -5.13 13.96
CA ASN A 6 -10.15 -4.51 14.68
C ASN A 6 -10.40 -3.07 14.20
N HIS A 7 -10.11 -2.78 12.93
CA HIS A 7 -10.29 -1.44 12.38
C HIS A 7 -11.79 -1.12 12.26
N PRO A 8 -12.26 0.08 12.69
CA PRO A 8 -13.69 0.39 12.73
C PRO A 8 -14.32 0.53 11.34
N TRP A 9 -13.53 0.82 10.30
CA TRP A 9 -14.03 1.10 8.94
C TRP A 9 -13.67 0.01 7.92
N PHE A 10 -12.64 -0.81 8.18
CA PHE A 10 -12.14 -1.76 7.21
C PHE A 10 -12.24 -3.19 7.71
N ASN A 11 -12.72 -4.07 6.85
CA ASN A 11 -12.68 -5.51 7.04
C ASN A 11 -11.70 -6.12 6.04
N ILE A 12 -10.90 -7.07 6.50
CA ILE A 12 -10.05 -7.87 5.63
C ILE A 12 -10.91 -8.96 5.02
N THR A 13 -11.14 -8.89 3.72
CA THR A 13 -11.99 -9.84 2.97
C THR A 13 -11.17 -10.75 2.08
N SER A 14 -9.96 -10.31 1.67
CA SER A 14 -9.07 -11.12 0.83
C SER A 14 -7.61 -10.91 1.23
N LEU A 15 -6.83 -11.96 1.13
CA LEU A 15 -5.38 -11.93 1.28
C LEU A 15 -4.75 -12.48 0.01
N ALA A 16 -3.76 -11.76 -0.53
CA ALA A 16 -3.07 -12.17 -1.74
C ALA A 16 -1.56 -12.06 -1.58
N ALA A 17 -0.84 -12.96 -2.21
CA ALA A 17 0.63 -12.98 -2.23
C ALA A 17 1.13 -13.56 -3.55
N SER A 18 2.43 -13.84 -3.65
CA SER A 18 3.00 -14.53 -4.80
C SER A 18 2.47 -15.96 -4.93
N SER A 19 2.56 -16.54 -6.12
CA SER A 19 2.18 -17.91 -6.43
C SER A 19 2.76 -18.97 -5.46
N ARG A 20 3.89 -18.69 -4.83
CA ARG A 20 4.51 -19.59 -3.82
C ARG A 20 3.65 -19.76 -2.55
N SER A 21 2.86 -18.77 -2.22
CA SER A 21 2.00 -18.76 -1.03
C SER A 21 0.53 -18.99 -1.36
N ALA A 22 0.15 -18.84 -2.62
CA ALA A 22 -1.23 -19.04 -3.08
C ALA A 22 -1.74 -20.46 -2.78
N GLY A 23 -3.01 -20.54 -2.40
CA GLY A 23 -3.68 -21.81 -2.04
C GLY A 23 -3.43 -22.30 -0.63
N LYS A 24 -2.56 -21.64 0.16
CA LYS A 24 -2.29 -22.00 1.55
C LYS A 24 -3.16 -21.16 2.49
N LYS A 25 -3.43 -21.69 3.69
CA LYS A 25 -3.94 -20.86 4.79
C LYS A 25 -2.93 -19.75 5.10
N TYR A 26 -3.41 -18.61 5.55
CA TYR A 26 -2.54 -17.47 5.87
C TYR A 26 -1.49 -17.82 6.94
N GLU A 27 -1.87 -18.52 8.01
CA GLU A 27 -0.95 -18.96 9.05
C GLU A 27 0.18 -19.84 8.50
N ASP A 28 -0.13 -20.76 7.56
CA ASP A 28 0.87 -21.62 6.91
C ASP A 28 1.76 -20.83 5.94
N ALA A 29 1.18 -19.88 5.22
CA ALA A 29 1.90 -19.04 4.26
C ALA A 29 2.91 -18.11 4.94
N VAL A 30 2.55 -17.57 6.10
CA VAL A 30 3.43 -16.72 6.91
C VAL A 30 4.41 -17.58 7.71
N GLY A 31 3.94 -18.66 8.34
CA GLY A 31 4.75 -19.59 9.12
C GLY A 31 5.70 -18.90 10.11
N LYS A 32 6.96 -19.32 10.11
CA LYS A 32 8.01 -18.75 10.97
C LYS A 32 8.39 -17.28 10.68
N LYS A 33 7.83 -16.66 9.64
CA LYS A 33 8.07 -15.25 9.31
C LYS A 33 7.21 -14.28 10.12
N TRP A 34 6.25 -14.78 10.88
CA TRP A 34 5.48 -13.96 11.82
C TRP A 34 6.37 -13.60 13.01
N CYS A 35 6.81 -12.35 13.08
CA CYS A 35 7.72 -11.84 14.09
C CYS A 35 7.06 -10.78 14.99
N MET A 36 5.73 -10.73 15.01
CA MET A 36 4.99 -9.82 15.88
C MET A 36 4.82 -10.44 17.27
N ASP A 37 4.81 -9.60 18.31
CA ASP A 37 4.55 -10.03 19.70
C ASP A 37 3.11 -10.51 19.92
N THR A 38 2.21 -10.18 19.00
CA THR A 38 0.81 -10.60 18.99
C THR A 38 0.61 -11.81 18.09
N GLU A 39 -0.33 -12.67 18.43
CA GLU A 39 -0.74 -13.78 17.56
C GLU A 39 -1.36 -13.30 16.24
N ILE A 40 -1.38 -14.19 15.25
CA ILE A 40 -2.09 -13.94 14.00
C ILE A 40 -3.56 -13.77 14.32
N PRO A 41 -4.22 -12.68 13.89
CA PRO A 41 -5.63 -12.46 14.17
C PRO A 41 -6.51 -13.61 13.66
N GLU A 42 -7.39 -14.14 14.51
CA GLU A 42 -8.26 -15.27 14.21
C GLU A 42 -9.07 -15.10 12.92
N LYS A 43 -9.52 -13.85 12.62
CA LYS A 43 -10.31 -13.55 11.42
C LYS A 43 -9.57 -13.84 10.12
N VAL A 44 -8.24 -13.84 10.12
CA VAL A 44 -7.43 -14.01 8.90
C VAL A 44 -6.62 -15.31 8.89
N LYS A 45 -6.46 -15.93 10.02
CA LYS A 45 -5.61 -17.10 10.23
C LYS A 45 -5.87 -18.21 9.22
N ASP A 46 -7.15 -18.57 9.06
CA ASP A 46 -7.61 -19.64 8.17
C ASP A 46 -7.93 -19.17 6.74
N MET A 47 -7.80 -17.88 6.42
CA MET A 47 -8.06 -17.38 5.08
C MET A 47 -7.09 -18.00 4.07
N ILE A 48 -7.62 -18.44 2.94
CA ILE A 48 -6.80 -18.94 1.84
C ILE A 48 -6.17 -17.78 1.09
N VAL A 49 -4.86 -17.79 1.02
CA VAL A 49 -4.08 -16.78 0.29
C VAL A 49 -4.30 -16.97 -1.22
N ARG A 50 -4.69 -15.91 -1.91
CA ARG A 50 -4.86 -15.90 -3.37
C ARG A 50 -3.54 -15.55 -4.08
N ASP A 51 -3.45 -15.89 -5.35
CA ASP A 51 -2.36 -15.40 -6.20
C ASP A 51 -2.65 -13.93 -6.59
N ALA A 52 -1.74 -13.02 -6.22
CA ALA A 52 -1.93 -11.59 -6.47
C ALA A 52 -1.99 -11.24 -7.95
N THR A 53 -1.47 -12.07 -8.83
CA THR A 53 -1.44 -11.85 -10.28
C THR A 53 -2.51 -12.66 -11.00
N ALA A 54 -2.64 -13.95 -10.67
CA ALA A 54 -3.52 -14.85 -11.40
C ALA A 54 -5.00 -14.71 -10.98
N ASP A 55 -5.27 -14.25 -9.76
CA ASP A 55 -6.63 -14.15 -9.22
C ASP A 55 -7.16 -12.70 -9.19
N ILE A 56 -6.60 -11.78 -9.99
CA ILE A 56 -7.00 -10.36 -10.00
C ILE A 56 -8.50 -10.20 -10.13
N ASP A 57 -9.13 -10.84 -11.11
CA ASP A 57 -10.59 -10.75 -11.34
C ASP A 57 -11.40 -11.13 -10.11
N LYS A 58 -11.01 -12.23 -9.45
CA LYS A 58 -11.69 -12.71 -8.24
C LYS A 58 -11.50 -11.77 -7.06
N ILE A 59 -10.27 -11.26 -6.89
CA ILE A 59 -9.94 -10.34 -5.80
C ILE A 59 -10.72 -9.04 -5.98
N THR A 60 -10.65 -8.43 -7.17
CA THR A 60 -11.28 -7.14 -7.44
C THR A 60 -12.81 -7.18 -7.41
N ALA A 61 -13.41 -8.36 -7.62
CA ALA A 61 -14.84 -8.54 -7.46
C ALA A 61 -15.32 -8.59 -6.00
N GLU A 62 -14.42 -8.86 -5.05
CA GLU A 62 -14.75 -9.07 -3.64
C GLU A 62 -14.32 -7.92 -2.72
N VAL A 63 -13.47 -7.00 -3.21
CA VAL A 63 -12.88 -5.94 -2.39
C VAL A 63 -13.27 -4.56 -2.87
N ASP A 64 -13.36 -3.61 -1.95
CA ASP A 64 -13.56 -2.20 -2.31
C ASP A 64 -12.26 -1.53 -2.76
N PHE A 65 -11.13 -1.93 -2.23
CA PHE A 65 -9.78 -1.49 -2.59
C PHE A 65 -8.74 -2.45 -2.04
N VAL A 66 -7.49 -2.30 -2.44
CA VAL A 66 -6.37 -3.11 -1.95
C VAL A 66 -5.27 -2.26 -1.34
N PHE A 67 -4.68 -2.77 -0.25
CA PHE A 67 -3.36 -2.33 0.21
C PHE A 67 -2.29 -3.18 -0.46
N CYS A 68 -1.38 -2.54 -1.18
CA CYS A 68 -0.29 -3.22 -1.88
C CYS A 68 1.05 -3.04 -1.14
N ALA A 69 1.67 -4.16 -0.76
CA ALA A 69 2.99 -4.22 -0.14
C ALA A 69 3.76 -5.46 -0.62
N VAL A 70 3.65 -5.77 -1.90
CA VAL A 70 4.31 -6.93 -2.51
C VAL A 70 5.81 -6.68 -2.68
N ASP A 71 6.60 -7.73 -2.55
CA ASP A 71 8.04 -7.71 -2.80
C ASP A 71 8.32 -8.32 -4.18
N MET A 72 8.49 -7.46 -5.18
CA MET A 72 8.74 -7.79 -6.58
C MET A 72 9.64 -6.71 -7.21
N LYS A 73 10.09 -6.92 -8.44
CA LYS A 73 10.80 -5.87 -9.20
C LYS A 73 9.87 -4.67 -9.46
N LYS A 74 10.43 -3.47 -9.45
CA LYS A 74 9.66 -2.23 -9.61
C LYS A 74 8.74 -2.22 -10.83
N ASP A 75 9.21 -2.73 -11.96
CA ASP A 75 8.41 -2.76 -13.20
C ASP A 75 7.27 -3.77 -13.14
N GLU A 76 7.46 -4.88 -12.41
CA GLU A 76 6.40 -5.86 -12.16
C GLU A 76 5.35 -5.29 -11.21
N ILE A 77 5.78 -4.57 -10.16
CA ILE A 77 4.87 -3.86 -9.24
C ILE A 77 4.04 -2.83 -10.00
N LYS A 78 4.67 -2.02 -10.87
CA LYS A 78 3.95 -1.03 -11.68
C LYS A 78 2.84 -1.67 -12.50
N LYS A 79 3.17 -2.74 -13.20
CA LYS A 79 2.19 -3.49 -14.02
C LYS A 79 1.06 -4.06 -13.17
N LEU A 80 1.41 -4.69 -12.05
CA LEU A 80 0.43 -5.28 -11.14
C LEU A 80 -0.53 -4.22 -10.60
N GLU A 81 -0.02 -3.11 -10.08
CA GLU A 81 -0.85 -2.05 -9.51
C GLU A 81 -1.72 -1.38 -10.58
N GLU A 82 -1.22 -1.18 -11.81
CA GLU A 82 -2.01 -0.68 -12.92
C GLU A 82 -3.10 -1.66 -13.37
N GLU A 83 -2.84 -2.97 -13.35
CA GLU A 83 -3.87 -3.98 -13.66
C GLU A 83 -4.99 -3.97 -12.62
N TYR A 84 -4.70 -3.91 -11.32
CA TYR A 84 -5.73 -3.74 -10.29
C TYR A 84 -6.55 -2.46 -10.53
N ALA A 85 -5.89 -1.34 -10.82
CA ALA A 85 -6.58 -0.08 -11.11
C ALA A 85 -7.47 -0.19 -12.35
N LYS A 86 -7.03 -0.86 -13.43
CA LYS A 86 -7.82 -1.11 -14.64
C LYS A 86 -9.04 -2.01 -14.39
N HIS A 87 -8.97 -2.91 -13.40
CA HIS A 87 -10.11 -3.68 -12.91
C HIS A 87 -11.01 -2.87 -11.96
N GLU A 88 -10.93 -1.55 -12.02
CA GLU A 88 -11.72 -0.59 -11.23
C GLU A 88 -11.52 -0.73 -9.71
N CYS A 89 -10.42 -1.35 -9.29
CA CYS A 89 -10.05 -1.51 -7.89
C CYS A 89 -9.00 -0.47 -7.49
N PRO A 90 -9.31 0.45 -6.56
CA PRO A 90 -8.32 1.38 -6.03
C PRO A 90 -7.16 0.67 -5.32
N VAL A 91 -5.94 1.14 -5.54
CA VAL A 91 -4.72 0.61 -4.94
C VAL A 91 -4.09 1.65 -4.03
N VAL A 92 -3.95 1.32 -2.75
CA VAL A 92 -3.16 2.10 -1.80
C VAL A 92 -1.83 1.38 -1.58
N SER A 93 -0.76 1.94 -2.15
CA SER A 93 0.52 1.24 -2.24
C SER A 93 1.54 1.71 -1.21
N ASN A 94 2.18 0.74 -0.56
CA ASN A 94 3.37 0.96 0.26
C ASN A 94 4.66 0.98 -0.59
N ASN A 95 4.59 0.52 -1.84
CA ASN A 95 5.72 0.34 -2.71
C ASN A 95 6.25 1.67 -3.27
N SER A 96 7.51 1.68 -3.68
CA SER A 96 8.16 2.85 -4.27
C SER A 96 8.00 2.95 -5.78
N ALA A 97 7.35 1.97 -6.42
CA ALA A 97 7.34 1.83 -7.87
C ALA A 97 6.72 3.03 -8.59
N HIS A 98 5.61 3.54 -8.08
CA HIS A 98 4.89 4.68 -8.67
C HIS A 98 5.18 6.05 -8.03
N ARG A 99 6.11 6.16 -7.07
CA ARG A 99 6.35 7.45 -6.36
C ARG A 99 6.71 8.62 -7.27
N PHE A 100 7.31 8.36 -8.42
CA PHE A 100 7.68 9.37 -9.41
C PHE A 100 6.87 9.28 -10.70
N THR A 101 5.73 8.59 -10.69
CA THR A 101 4.79 8.61 -11.80
C THR A 101 3.96 9.89 -11.71
N PRO A 102 3.98 10.78 -12.73
CA PRO A 102 3.48 12.16 -12.60
C PRO A 102 2.01 12.30 -12.17
N ASP A 103 1.17 11.32 -12.51
CA ASP A 103 -0.26 11.33 -12.22
C ASP A 103 -0.65 10.40 -11.05
N VAL A 104 0.33 9.86 -10.33
CA VAL A 104 0.09 9.07 -9.13
C VAL A 104 0.34 9.92 -7.89
N PRO A 105 -0.69 10.15 -7.04
CA PRO A 105 -0.49 10.91 -5.83
C PRO A 105 0.38 10.17 -4.82
N MET A 106 1.44 10.83 -4.35
CA MET A 106 2.21 10.39 -3.18
C MET A 106 1.74 11.19 -1.98
N VAL A 107 1.12 10.53 -1.02
CA VAL A 107 0.36 11.20 0.05
C VAL A 107 0.97 10.95 1.43
N VAL A 108 1.08 12.04 2.19
CA VAL A 108 1.15 12.09 3.64
C VAL A 108 -0.09 12.85 4.06
N PRO A 109 -1.16 12.18 4.56
CA PRO A 109 -2.50 12.78 4.68
C PRO A 109 -2.55 14.08 5.48
N GLU A 110 -1.71 14.19 6.51
CA GLU A 110 -1.62 15.37 7.38
C GLU A 110 -1.03 16.60 6.69
N LEU A 111 -0.33 16.41 5.55
CA LEU A 111 0.46 17.47 4.92
C LEU A 111 -0.05 17.84 3.53
N ASN A 112 -0.35 16.85 2.72
CA ASN A 112 -0.64 17.05 1.31
C ASN A 112 -1.83 16.22 0.82
N ALA A 113 -2.87 16.08 1.64
CA ALA A 113 -4.10 15.36 1.25
C ALA A 113 -4.63 15.81 -0.12
N ASP A 114 -4.47 17.09 -0.45
CA ASP A 114 -4.89 17.69 -1.72
C ASP A 114 -4.19 17.09 -2.95
N HIS A 115 -3.07 16.35 -2.77
CA HIS A 115 -2.39 15.69 -3.88
C HIS A 115 -3.29 14.65 -4.58
N ILE A 116 -4.31 14.11 -3.89
CA ILE A 116 -5.32 13.23 -4.51
C ILE A 116 -6.10 13.89 -5.66
N LYS A 117 -6.08 15.21 -5.77
CA LYS A 117 -6.74 15.96 -6.85
C LYS A 117 -6.18 15.66 -8.24
N ILE A 118 -5.01 15.00 -8.35
CA ILE A 118 -4.45 14.55 -9.63
C ILE A 118 -5.05 13.21 -10.11
N ILE A 119 -5.79 12.47 -9.29
CA ILE A 119 -6.40 11.18 -9.63
C ILE A 119 -7.22 11.22 -10.93
N PRO A 120 -8.01 12.27 -11.22
CA PRO A 120 -8.72 12.35 -12.50
C PRO A 120 -7.82 12.25 -13.74
N SER A 121 -6.60 12.82 -13.68
CA SER A 121 -5.61 12.71 -14.77
C SER A 121 -5.11 11.26 -14.92
N GLN A 122 -4.86 10.60 -13.80
CA GLN A 122 -4.46 9.19 -13.77
C GLN A 122 -5.56 8.29 -14.35
N ARG A 123 -6.82 8.48 -13.93
CA ARG A 123 -7.97 7.74 -14.46
C ARG A 123 -8.12 7.92 -15.96
N LYS A 124 -7.92 9.12 -16.48
CA LYS A 124 -7.92 9.39 -17.92
C LYS A 124 -6.84 8.58 -18.63
N ARG A 125 -5.62 8.53 -18.09
CA ARG A 125 -4.51 7.74 -18.66
C ARG A 125 -4.79 6.23 -18.63
N LEU A 126 -5.32 5.73 -17.50
CA LEU A 126 -5.60 4.30 -17.31
C LEU A 126 -6.91 3.83 -17.97
N GLY A 127 -7.80 4.75 -18.35
CA GLY A 127 -9.12 4.44 -18.89
C GLY A 127 -10.11 3.95 -17.83
N THR A 128 -9.95 4.37 -16.57
CA THR A 128 -10.76 3.89 -15.44
C THR A 128 -11.77 4.93 -14.96
N LYS A 129 -12.83 4.49 -14.30
CA LYS A 129 -13.84 5.35 -13.66
C LYS A 129 -13.65 5.42 -12.16
N ARG A 130 -13.41 4.29 -11.51
CA ARG A 130 -13.22 4.15 -10.07
C ARG A 130 -11.77 3.86 -9.70
N GLY A 131 -11.09 3.00 -10.47
CA GLY A 131 -9.74 2.55 -10.21
C GLY A 131 -8.72 3.69 -10.20
N PHE A 132 -7.78 3.63 -9.30
CA PHE A 132 -6.62 4.52 -9.21
C PHE A 132 -5.52 3.90 -8.35
N ILE A 133 -4.34 4.47 -8.39
CA ILE A 133 -3.21 4.14 -7.52
C ILE A 133 -2.87 5.38 -6.72
N ALA A 134 -2.73 5.24 -5.40
CA ALA A 134 -2.14 6.24 -4.52
C ALA A 134 -1.00 5.58 -3.73
N VAL A 135 0.10 6.29 -3.55
CA VAL A 135 1.27 5.73 -2.89
C VAL A 135 1.62 6.49 -1.62
N LYS A 136 2.12 5.78 -0.62
CA LYS A 136 2.71 6.44 0.53
C LYS A 136 4.13 6.92 0.22
N SER A 137 4.58 7.96 0.91
CA SER A 137 5.95 8.45 0.85
C SER A 137 6.96 7.43 1.41
N ASN A 138 8.24 7.76 1.37
CA ASN A 138 9.28 6.96 2.02
C ASN A 138 9.00 6.84 3.53
N CYS A 139 9.29 5.66 4.10
CA CYS A 139 9.03 5.37 5.53
C CYS A 139 9.76 6.34 6.47
N SER A 140 11.01 6.70 6.15
CA SER A 140 11.79 7.65 6.95
C SER A 140 11.17 9.06 6.96
N LEU A 141 10.62 9.52 5.83
CA LEU A 141 9.97 10.83 5.76
C LEU A 141 8.76 10.93 6.69
N GLN A 142 7.99 9.87 6.82
CA GLN A 142 6.77 9.87 7.63
C GLN A 142 7.04 10.01 9.13
N SER A 143 8.27 9.78 9.59
CA SER A 143 8.62 9.93 11.00
C SER A 143 8.89 11.39 11.40
N TYR A 144 9.42 12.22 10.50
CA TYR A 144 9.85 13.57 10.86
C TYR A 144 9.16 14.70 10.08
N VAL A 145 8.71 14.46 8.85
CA VAL A 145 8.10 15.52 8.03
C VAL A 145 6.80 16.06 8.65
N PRO A 146 5.91 15.26 9.26
CA PRO A 146 4.75 15.78 9.96
C PRO A 146 5.09 16.73 11.13
N ALA A 147 6.23 16.52 11.77
CA ALA A 147 6.71 17.42 12.84
C ALA A 147 7.36 18.69 12.29
N LEU A 148 8.08 18.58 11.15
CA LEU A 148 8.75 19.72 10.53
C LEU A 148 7.78 20.66 9.81
N PHE A 149 6.69 20.14 9.26
CA PHE A 149 5.79 20.94 8.44
C PHE A 149 5.17 22.15 9.16
N PRO A 150 4.63 22.01 10.38
CA PRO A 150 4.13 23.16 11.14
C PRO A 150 5.21 24.19 11.46
N LEU A 151 6.45 23.74 11.65
CA LEU A 151 7.58 24.64 11.88
C LEU A 151 7.98 25.37 10.59
N HIS A 152 7.92 24.68 9.46
CA HIS A 152 8.15 25.30 8.17
C HIS A 152 7.09 26.36 7.84
N ASP A 153 5.84 26.03 8.06
CA ASP A 153 4.72 26.93 7.80
C ASP A 153 4.81 28.20 8.65
N LYS A 154 5.18 28.07 9.92
CA LYS A 154 5.24 29.20 10.86
C LYS A 154 6.54 30.00 10.81
N PHE A 155 7.67 29.35 10.60
CA PHE A 155 9.01 29.96 10.78
C PHE A 155 9.87 29.91 9.52
N GLY A 156 9.52 29.09 8.55
CA GLY A 156 10.35 28.86 7.35
C GLY A 156 11.60 28.03 7.66
N VAL A 157 11.55 26.72 7.45
CA VAL A 157 12.73 25.84 7.53
C VAL A 157 13.60 26.07 6.29
N LYS A 158 14.88 26.39 6.48
CA LYS A 158 15.84 26.60 5.37
C LYS A 158 16.55 25.31 4.99
N ASP A 159 17.08 24.62 5.97
CA ASP A 159 17.90 23.43 5.78
C ASP A 159 17.49 22.35 6.76
N VAL A 160 17.56 21.08 6.32
CA VAL A 160 17.30 19.91 7.16
C VAL A 160 18.42 18.90 6.96
N LEU A 161 19.16 18.60 8.00
CA LEU A 161 20.14 17.51 8.02
C LEU A 161 19.51 16.28 8.66
N VAL A 162 19.45 15.17 7.92
CA VAL A 162 18.82 13.92 8.39
C VAL A 162 19.80 12.78 8.32
N CYS A 163 19.95 12.07 9.44
CA CYS A 163 20.62 10.78 9.51
C CYS A 163 19.60 9.71 9.86
N THR A 164 19.60 8.61 9.10
CA THR A 164 18.68 7.49 9.34
C THR A 164 19.45 6.23 9.70
N TYR A 165 18.92 5.50 10.69
CA TYR A 165 19.38 4.16 11.07
C TYR A 165 18.26 3.19 10.71
N GLN A 166 18.51 2.30 9.77
CA GLN A 166 17.50 1.34 9.29
C GLN A 166 17.96 -0.09 9.57
N ALA A 167 17.02 -0.95 9.95
CA ALA A 167 17.28 -2.37 10.06
C ALA A 167 17.59 -2.98 8.67
N ILE A 168 18.38 -4.07 8.65
CA ILE A 168 18.72 -4.80 7.42
C ILE A 168 17.47 -5.30 6.68
N SER A 169 16.40 -5.55 7.41
CA SER A 169 15.08 -5.99 6.88
C SER A 169 14.21 -4.87 6.33
N GLY A 170 14.62 -3.61 6.47
CA GLY A 170 13.81 -2.44 6.14
C GLY A 170 14.07 -1.85 4.77
#